data_16bba9743275d8b38367676df5e7df50
#
_entry.id   16bba9743275d8b38367676df5e7df50
#
_cell.length_a   1.000
_cell.length_b   1.000
_cell.length_c   1.000
_cell.angle_alpha   90.00
_cell.angle_beta   90.00
_cell.angle_gamma   90.00
#
_symmetry.space_group_name_H-M   'P 1'
#
loop_
_entity.id
_entity.type
_entity.pdbx_description
1 polymer ?
#
loop_
_entity_poly.entity_id
_entity_poly.type
_entity_poly.pdbx_seq_one_letter_code
_entity_poly.pdbx_strand_id
1 'polypeptide(L)'
;MNTSHRPSLPRPLLLGAAALFTLLLSACGTVTPPASTAGTDMDRLLKTQSSRPSAVTKSIARRATREDPSSGLRVDLGPAAVLAADDEETAAANNREARLAAGSPTDPLRPDATLNLDDSDATKDLWARVRQGFQLPPLEDELVGQHERYYASRPEYVQRMTGRANRYLYHVVEEIERRGMPAELALLPFIESAFNPQAISSARASGIWQFMPATGKYFDLTQNIFRDERRDVLASTRAALDYLQRLHRMFGDWHLALAAYNWGEGNVQRAIARNQRQGLPTDYLSLSMPVETRHYVPKLYAVRQLVAQPEAYNLTLTPVDNHPYFVSVPIQRDMDVSLAARLAGLE
;
A
#
# COMPACT_ATOMS: atom_id res chain seq x y z
N MET A 1 18.55 -58.92 52.87
CA MET A 1 17.49 -59.86 53.35
C MET A 1 16.22 -59.50 52.72
N ASN A 2 15.82 -60.40 51.88
CA ASN A 2 14.51 -60.90 51.46
C ASN A 2 13.70 -59.97 50.53
N THR A 3 13.72 -60.31 49.24
CA THR A 3 12.88 -61.24 48.43
C THR A 3 11.46 -60.75 48.22
N SER A 4 11.18 -60.35 47.00
CA SER A 4 10.45 -60.99 45.93
C SER A 4 8.93 -61.12 46.15
N HIS A 5 8.16 -60.58 45.21
CA HIS A 5 7.30 -61.43 44.31
C HIS A 5 6.47 -60.58 43.35
N ARG A 6 6.62 -60.86 42.04
CA ARG A 6 5.57 -60.68 41.03
C ARG A 6 4.58 -61.88 41.12
N PRO A 7 3.36 -61.77 40.61
CA PRO A 7 3.02 -62.41 39.36
C PRO A 7 2.11 -61.58 38.44
N SER A 8 2.35 -61.56 37.17
CA SER A 8 1.88 -62.26 35.94
C SER A 8 0.38 -62.42 35.71
N LEU A 9 -0.05 -61.76 34.64
CA LEU A 9 -1.07 -61.97 33.58
C LEU A 9 -2.05 -63.13 33.67
N PRO A 10 -3.28 -63.04 33.04
CA PRO A 10 -3.39 -63.51 31.63
C PRO A 10 -4.32 -62.70 30.71
N ARG A 11 -4.04 -62.82 29.41
CA ARG A 11 -5.00 -62.68 28.31
C ARG A 11 -5.85 -63.93 28.17
N PRO A 12 -7.07 -63.86 27.54
CA PRO A 12 -7.37 -64.55 26.30
C PRO A 12 -8.11 -63.65 25.27
N LEU A 13 -7.78 -63.73 24.00
CA LEU A 13 -8.18 -64.63 22.92
C LEU A 13 -9.63 -64.43 22.38
N LEU A 14 -9.69 -63.83 21.18
CA LEU A 14 -10.29 -64.25 19.90
C LEU A 14 -11.75 -64.71 19.83
N LEU A 15 -12.45 -64.11 18.87
CA LEU A 15 -13.30 -64.65 17.76
C LEU A 15 -14.17 -63.48 17.26
N GLY A 16 -14.17 -62.95 16.03
CA GLY A 16 -14.31 -63.67 14.79
C GLY A 16 -15.74 -63.53 14.25
N ALA A 17 -15.97 -62.55 13.33
CA ALA A 17 -17.07 -62.68 12.39
C ALA A 17 -16.76 -61.84 11.13
N ALA A 18 -16.42 -62.53 10.06
CA ALA A 18 -16.40 -62.00 8.70
C ALA A 18 -17.83 -61.92 8.16
N ALA A 19 -18.18 -60.85 7.52
CA ALA A 19 -19.31 -60.81 6.61
C ALA A 19 -18.90 -60.09 5.32
N LEU A 20 -18.79 -60.89 4.27
CA LEU A 20 -18.76 -60.49 2.87
C LEU A 20 -19.97 -59.61 2.53
N PHE A 21 -19.77 -58.57 1.80
CA PHE A 21 -20.68 -58.15 0.74
C PHE A 21 -19.94 -57.61 -0.47
N THR A 22 -20.32 -58.14 -1.59
CA THR A 22 -19.78 -58.08 -2.94
C THR A 22 -20.09 -56.78 -3.68
N LEU A 23 -19.11 -56.37 -4.52
CA LEU A 23 -19.18 -55.70 -5.84
C LEU A 23 -20.41 -54.80 -6.18
N LEU A 24 -20.08 -53.56 -6.51
CA LEU A 24 -20.51 -52.97 -7.78
C LEU A 24 -19.38 -52.03 -8.33
N LEU A 25 -18.78 -52.45 -9.43
CA LEU A 25 -18.03 -51.58 -10.35
C LEU A 25 -18.99 -50.56 -10.97
N SER A 26 -18.70 -49.29 -10.96
CA SER A 26 -18.76 -48.47 -12.18
C SER A 26 -18.29 -47.05 -11.94
N ALA A 27 -17.62 -46.50 -12.99
CA ALA A 27 -17.33 -45.14 -13.29
C ALA A 27 -15.98 -44.57 -12.75
N CYS A 28 -14.94 -44.69 -13.59
CA CYS A 28 -13.85 -43.76 -13.69
C CYS A 28 -14.37 -42.34 -13.82
N GLY A 29 -14.28 -41.57 -12.75
CA GLY A 29 -14.34 -40.12 -12.78
C GLY A 29 -13.00 -39.61 -12.29
N THR A 30 -12.18 -39.09 -13.22
CA THR A 30 -10.99 -38.35 -12.91
C THR A 30 -11.40 -37.12 -12.12
N VAL A 31 -11.21 -37.14 -10.81
CA VAL A 31 -11.34 -35.95 -9.96
C VAL A 31 -10.11 -35.10 -10.21
N THR A 32 -10.24 -34.15 -11.11
CA THR A 32 -9.32 -33.00 -11.18
C THR A 32 -9.49 -32.21 -9.88
N PRO A 33 -8.40 -31.85 -9.17
CA PRO A 33 -8.50 -30.99 -8.02
C PRO A 33 -9.07 -29.63 -8.45
N PRO A 34 -9.93 -28.97 -7.65
CA PRO A 34 -10.46 -27.67 -8.01
C PRO A 34 -9.31 -26.70 -8.16
N ALA A 35 -9.25 -26.07 -9.34
CA ALA A 35 -8.34 -24.98 -9.60
C ALA A 35 -8.50 -23.91 -8.53
N SER A 36 -7.39 -23.51 -7.92
CA SER A 36 -7.31 -22.46 -6.92
C SER A 36 -8.00 -21.18 -7.43
N THR A 37 -9.14 -20.84 -6.86
CA THR A 37 -9.92 -19.64 -7.18
C THR A 37 -9.26 -18.34 -6.71
N ALA A 38 -8.09 -18.40 -6.06
CA ALA A 38 -7.35 -17.22 -5.60
C ALA A 38 -6.85 -16.33 -6.73
N GLY A 39 -6.66 -16.87 -7.95
CA GLY A 39 -6.26 -16.06 -9.12
C GLY A 39 -7.40 -15.23 -9.72
N THR A 40 -8.64 -15.71 -9.60
CA THR A 40 -9.81 -15.07 -10.23
C THR A 40 -10.28 -13.82 -9.50
N ASP A 41 -10.14 -13.78 -8.17
CA ASP A 41 -10.55 -12.60 -7.40
C ASP A 41 -9.58 -11.43 -7.57
N MET A 42 -8.28 -11.71 -7.68
CA MET A 42 -7.28 -10.68 -7.91
C MET A 42 -7.39 -10.11 -9.33
N ASP A 43 -7.62 -10.95 -10.35
CA ASP A 43 -7.87 -10.51 -11.73
C ASP A 43 -9.20 -9.74 -11.85
N ARG A 44 -10.19 -10.07 -11.03
CA ARG A 44 -11.47 -9.35 -10.97
C ARG A 44 -11.32 -7.97 -10.34
N LEU A 45 -10.54 -7.85 -9.27
CA LEU A 45 -10.20 -6.55 -8.65
C LEU A 45 -9.37 -5.67 -9.59
N LEU A 46 -8.46 -6.25 -10.38
CA LEU A 46 -7.62 -5.53 -11.32
C LEU A 46 -8.39 -5.08 -12.59
N LYS A 47 -9.34 -5.89 -13.08
CA LYS A 47 -10.18 -5.52 -14.23
C LYS A 47 -11.16 -4.39 -13.92
N THR A 48 -11.64 -4.28 -12.68
CA THR A 48 -12.49 -3.17 -12.24
C THR A 48 -11.72 -1.86 -12.08
N GLN A 49 -10.38 -1.90 -11.93
CA GLN A 49 -9.53 -0.70 -11.82
C GLN A 49 -9.14 -0.09 -13.18
N SER A 50 -9.32 -0.82 -14.31
CA SER A 50 -8.85 -0.41 -15.63
C SER A 50 -9.91 0.28 -16.50
N SER A 51 -11.15 0.46 -16.07
CA SER A 51 -12.22 0.91 -16.93
C SER A 51 -12.83 2.25 -16.54
N ARG A 52 -12.58 3.26 -17.39
CA ARG A 52 -13.31 4.50 -17.67
C ARG A 52 -13.31 5.61 -16.61
N PRO A 53 -12.95 6.85 -16.99
CA PRO A 53 -13.24 8.02 -16.15
C PRO A 53 -14.75 8.14 -15.94
N SER A 54 -15.14 8.32 -14.69
CA SER A 54 -16.52 8.48 -14.24
C SER A 54 -17.21 9.64 -14.98
N ALA A 55 -18.48 9.50 -15.25
CA ALA A 55 -19.33 10.53 -15.84
C ALA A 55 -19.29 11.88 -15.09
N VAL A 56 -18.90 11.86 -13.81
CA VAL A 56 -18.70 13.04 -12.95
C VAL A 56 -17.52 13.88 -13.44
N THR A 57 -16.41 13.27 -13.84
CA THR A 57 -15.25 14.00 -14.37
C THR A 57 -15.57 14.71 -15.70
N LYS A 58 -16.44 14.12 -16.53
CA LYS A 58 -16.90 14.77 -17.78
C LYS A 58 -17.87 15.94 -17.54
N SER A 59 -18.64 15.92 -16.45
CA SER A 59 -19.56 17.02 -16.13
C SER A 59 -18.84 18.25 -15.56
N ILE A 60 -17.76 18.04 -14.79
CA ILE A 60 -16.92 19.12 -14.26
C ILE A 60 -16.14 19.81 -15.39
N ALA A 61 -15.56 19.04 -16.34
CA ALA A 61 -14.88 19.61 -17.49
C ALA A 61 -15.79 20.40 -18.43
N ARG A 62 -17.09 20.03 -18.54
CA ARG A 62 -18.06 20.79 -19.34
C ARG A 62 -18.60 22.06 -18.68
N ARG A 63 -18.46 22.20 -17.35
CA ARG A 63 -18.93 23.38 -16.62
C ARG A 63 -17.87 24.49 -16.53
N ALA A 64 -16.59 24.15 -16.75
CA ALA A 64 -15.48 25.11 -16.72
C ALA A 64 -15.35 25.97 -18.01
N THR A 65 -16.13 25.68 -19.07
CA THR A 65 -16.07 26.43 -20.35
C THR A 65 -17.24 27.39 -20.57
N ARG A 66 -18.02 27.71 -19.52
CA ARG A 66 -19.08 28.73 -19.66
C ARG A 66 -18.56 30.04 -19.12
N GLU A 67 -18.08 30.90 -20.02
CA GLU A 67 -17.67 32.27 -19.72
C GLU A 67 -18.87 33.08 -19.22
N ASP A 68 -18.70 33.74 -18.07
CA ASP A 68 -19.60 34.77 -17.58
C ASP A 68 -19.04 36.15 -17.98
N PRO A 69 -19.75 36.92 -18.84
CA PRO A 69 -19.24 38.17 -19.39
C PRO A 69 -19.27 39.35 -18.40
N SER A 70 -19.61 39.16 -17.13
CA SER A 70 -19.90 40.27 -16.22
C SER A 70 -18.83 40.62 -15.16
N SER A 71 -17.70 39.92 -15.09
CA SER A 71 -16.63 40.29 -14.17
C SER A 71 -15.48 41.02 -14.86
N GLY A 72 -15.60 42.32 -14.97
CA GLY A 72 -14.57 43.20 -15.51
C GLY A 72 -13.38 43.42 -14.60
N LEU A 73 -12.69 42.36 -14.18
CA LEU A 73 -11.42 42.46 -13.46
C LEU A 73 -10.26 42.35 -14.45
N ARG A 74 -9.79 43.47 -14.98
CA ARG A 74 -8.51 43.56 -15.68
C ARG A 74 -7.40 43.46 -14.64
N VAL A 75 -6.70 42.35 -14.60
CA VAL A 75 -5.40 42.23 -13.91
C VAL A 75 -4.34 42.78 -14.87
N ASP A 76 -3.81 43.95 -14.53
CA ASP A 76 -2.67 44.54 -15.24
C ASP A 76 -1.42 43.74 -14.89
N LEU A 77 -1.04 42.81 -15.74
CA LEU A 77 0.21 42.08 -15.65
C LEU A 77 1.30 43.02 -16.21
N GLY A 78 2.08 43.64 -15.28
CA GLY A 78 3.22 44.46 -15.65
C GLY A 78 4.18 43.74 -16.60
N PRO A 79 5.12 44.48 -17.24
CA PRO A 79 5.88 44.06 -18.44
C PRO A 79 6.86 42.87 -18.25
N ALA A 80 6.82 42.19 -17.13
CA ALA A 80 7.69 41.04 -16.85
C ALA A 80 7.17 39.66 -17.36
N ALA A 81 6.03 39.63 -18.07
CA ALA A 81 5.40 38.37 -18.53
C ALA A 81 5.58 38.08 -20.03
N VAL A 82 6.43 38.80 -20.74
CA VAL A 82 6.79 38.48 -22.13
C VAL A 82 8.21 37.93 -22.16
N LEU A 83 8.32 36.60 -21.97
CA LEU A 83 9.58 35.92 -22.26
C LEU A 83 9.62 35.59 -23.75
N ALA A 84 10.55 36.23 -24.46
CA ALA A 84 10.91 35.83 -25.81
C ALA A 84 11.63 34.48 -25.73
N ALA A 85 11.18 33.54 -26.56
CA ALA A 85 11.80 32.24 -26.71
C ALA A 85 13.03 32.37 -27.61
N ASP A 86 14.19 32.66 -27.05
CA ASP A 86 15.49 32.50 -27.74
C ASP A 86 16.60 32.64 -26.69
N ASP A 87 16.92 31.52 -26.04
CA ASP A 87 18.18 31.12 -25.42
C ASP A 87 17.91 30.18 -24.25
N GLU A 88 18.16 28.89 -24.43
CA GLU A 88 18.02 27.86 -23.41
C GLU A 88 18.88 28.14 -22.16
N GLU A 89 20.01 28.79 -22.32
CA GLU A 89 20.93 29.15 -21.25
C GLU A 89 20.39 30.31 -20.40
N THR A 90 19.73 31.28 -21.01
CA THR A 90 19.10 32.42 -20.31
C THR A 90 17.83 31.96 -19.59
N ALA A 91 17.09 31.02 -20.17
CA ALA A 91 15.90 30.42 -19.52
C ALA A 91 16.28 29.58 -18.28
N ALA A 92 17.41 28.87 -18.35
CA ALA A 92 17.92 28.11 -17.20
C ALA A 92 18.44 29.04 -16.08
N ALA A 93 19.11 30.14 -16.41
CA ALA A 93 19.58 31.14 -15.46
C ALA A 93 18.43 31.89 -14.79
N ASN A 94 17.41 32.30 -15.56
CA ASN A 94 16.19 32.95 -15.04
C ASN A 94 15.35 32.03 -14.19
N ASN A 95 15.28 30.72 -14.52
CA ASN A 95 14.64 29.71 -13.70
C ASN A 95 15.39 29.48 -12.38
N ARG A 96 16.73 29.61 -12.39
CA ARG A 96 17.54 29.48 -11.18
C ARG A 96 17.35 30.70 -10.26
N GLU A 97 17.31 31.92 -10.79
CA GLU A 97 17.01 33.13 -10.02
C GLU A 97 15.57 33.17 -9.50
N ALA A 98 14.60 32.76 -10.28
CA ALA A 98 13.20 32.64 -9.84
C ALA A 98 13.04 31.59 -8.73
N ARG A 99 13.81 30.51 -8.77
CA ARG A 99 13.86 29.50 -7.69
C ARG A 99 14.49 30.02 -6.42
N LEU A 100 15.54 30.85 -6.54
CA LEU A 100 16.20 31.50 -5.39
C LEU A 100 15.31 32.57 -4.75
N ALA A 101 14.50 33.28 -5.55
CA ALA A 101 13.57 34.30 -5.08
C ALA A 101 12.28 33.68 -4.45
N ALA A 102 11.91 32.47 -4.84
CA ALA A 102 10.74 31.76 -4.29
C ALA A 102 10.99 31.10 -2.93
N GLY A 103 12.21 31.19 -2.41
CA GLY A 103 12.64 30.42 -1.24
C GLY A 103 13.03 28.99 -1.62
N SER A 104 13.90 28.40 -0.82
CA SER A 104 14.31 27.00 -1.04
C SER A 104 13.10 26.08 -0.95
N PRO A 105 12.96 25.10 -1.87
CA PRO A 105 11.86 24.17 -1.81
C PRO A 105 11.87 23.39 -0.49
N THR A 106 10.73 23.26 0.12
CA THR A 106 10.57 22.52 1.38
C THR A 106 9.82 21.21 1.14
N ASP A 107 10.24 20.16 1.86
CA ASP A 107 9.52 18.90 1.89
C ASP A 107 8.15 19.14 2.57
N PRO A 108 7.01 18.79 1.95
CA PRO A 108 5.68 18.97 2.55
C PRO A 108 5.48 18.21 3.88
N LEU A 109 6.27 17.16 4.12
CA LEU A 109 6.28 16.42 5.38
C LEU A 109 7.29 16.98 6.40
N ARG A 110 8.24 17.78 5.93
CA ARG A 110 9.28 18.42 6.74
C ARG A 110 9.43 19.89 6.34
N PRO A 111 8.43 20.73 6.64
CA PRO A 111 8.40 22.13 6.19
C PRO A 111 9.55 22.99 6.78
N ASP A 112 10.21 22.49 7.81
CA ASP A 112 11.41 23.05 8.44
C ASP A 112 12.72 22.63 7.76
N ALA A 113 12.67 21.63 6.86
CA ALA A 113 13.84 21.14 6.14
C ALA A 113 13.95 21.78 4.74
N THR A 114 15.09 22.39 4.48
CA THR A 114 15.45 22.88 3.15
C THR A 114 15.92 21.70 2.30
N LEU A 115 15.30 21.49 1.15
CA LEU A 115 15.71 20.45 0.20
C LEU A 115 16.95 20.94 -0.57
N ASN A 116 18.04 20.21 -0.46
CA ASN A 116 19.19 20.38 -1.31
C ASN A 116 19.06 19.47 -2.53
N LEU A 117 18.60 20.02 -3.64
CA LEU A 117 18.41 19.27 -4.89
C LEU A 117 19.75 18.94 -5.60
N ASP A 118 20.85 19.54 -5.16
CA ASP A 118 22.20 19.27 -5.67
C ASP A 118 22.93 18.19 -4.84
N ASP A 119 22.25 17.58 -3.87
CA ASP A 119 22.82 16.54 -3.02
C ASP A 119 23.08 15.26 -3.83
N SER A 120 24.30 14.75 -3.74
CA SER A 120 24.69 13.48 -4.37
C SER A 120 23.86 12.29 -3.88
N ASP A 121 23.27 12.38 -2.67
CA ASP A 121 22.37 11.36 -2.13
C ASP A 121 20.98 11.39 -2.78
N ALA A 122 20.57 12.52 -3.36
CA ALA A 122 19.34 12.65 -4.11
C ALA A 122 19.30 11.76 -5.37
N THR A 123 20.48 11.47 -5.95
CA THR A 123 20.61 10.61 -7.13
C THR A 123 20.64 9.11 -6.78
N LYS A 124 20.70 8.75 -5.48
CA LYS A 124 20.69 7.36 -5.07
C LYS A 124 19.28 6.78 -5.18
N ASP A 125 19.22 5.52 -5.59
CA ASP A 125 17.96 4.79 -5.68
C ASP A 125 17.30 4.63 -4.29
N LEU A 126 16.10 5.14 -4.14
CA LEU A 126 15.31 5.09 -2.90
C LEU A 126 15.06 3.65 -2.44
N TRP A 127 15.05 2.68 -3.34
CA TRP A 127 14.90 1.26 -2.97
C TRP A 127 16.03 0.78 -2.05
N ALA A 128 17.26 1.28 -2.22
CA ALA A 128 18.37 0.96 -1.32
C ALA A 128 18.06 1.43 0.11
N ARG A 129 17.52 2.63 0.27
CA ARG A 129 17.09 3.19 1.56
C ARG A 129 15.95 2.38 2.18
N VAL A 130 14.94 1.99 1.39
CA VAL A 130 13.84 1.13 1.85
C VAL A 130 14.38 -0.22 2.36
N ARG A 131 15.30 -0.86 1.63
CA ARG A 131 15.90 -2.15 2.04
C ARG A 131 16.65 -2.04 3.37
N GLN A 132 17.39 -0.96 3.58
CA GLN A 132 18.15 -0.72 4.83
C GLN A 132 17.25 -0.55 6.04
N GLY A 133 16.03 -0.08 5.84
CA GLY A 133 15.05 0.13 6.91
C GLY A 133 14.17 -1.07 7.23
N PHE A 134 14.39 -2.26 6.65
CA PHE A 134 13.61 -3.46 6.93
C PHE A 134 13.85 -3.96 8.37
N GLN A 135 12.80 -4.04 9.17
CA GLN A 135 12.85 -4.37 10.59
C GLN A 135 11.75 -5.33 11.06
N LEU A 136 10.79 -5.68 10.20
CA LEU A 136 9.77 -6.64 10.59
C LEU A 136 10.39 -8.01 10.93
N PRO A 137 9.91 -8.70 11.99
CA PRO A 137 10.38 -10.02 12.34
C PRO A 137 10.14 -11.00 11.17
N PRO A 138 10.94 -12.07 11.05
CA PRO A 138 10.75 -13.06 9.99
C PRO A 138 9.35 -13.70 10.06
N LEU A 139 8.79 -14.06 8.92
CA LEU A 139 7.56 -14.83 8.80
C LEU A 139 7.83 -16.11 8.01
N GLU A 140 7.83 -17.24 8.70
CA GLU A 140 7.95 -18.56 8.08
C GLU A 140 6.56 -19.07 7.70
N ASP A 141 6.18 -18.87 6.43
CA ASP A 141 4.86 -19.20 5.92
C ASP A 141 4.92 -19.54 4.43
N GLU A 142 4.42 -20.70 4.04
CA GLU A 142 4.37 -21.15 2.65
C GLU A 142 3.61 -20.18 1.72
N LEU A 143 2.67 -19.41 2.27
CA LEU A 143 1.93 -18.40 1.53
C LEU A 143 2.83 -17.29 1.01
N VAL A 144 3.96 -16.99 1.67
CA VAL A 144 4.94 -16.02 1.16
C VAL A 144 5.46 -16.48 -0.20
N GLY A 145 5.95 -17.71 -0.31
CA GLY A 145 6.45 -18.26 -1.57
C GLY A 145 5.37 -18.39 -2.66
N GLN A 146 4.08 -18.58 -2.27
CA GLN A 146 2.99 -18.56 -3.24
C GLN A 146 2.79 -17.17 -3.83
N HIS A 147 2.84 -16.11 -3.01
CA HIS A 147 2.72 -14.73 -3.46
C HIS A 147 3.96 -14.26 -4.22
N GLU A 148 5.16 -14.68 -3.85
CA GLU A 148 6.38 -14.43 -4.62
C GLU A 148 6.25 -14.94 -6.06
N ARG A 149 5.85 -16.21 -6.22
CA ARG A 149 5.59 -16.80 -7.55
C ARG A 149 4.50 -16.07 -8.32
N TYR A 150 3.45 -15.63 -7.62
CA TYR A 150 2.37 -14.84 -8.24
C TYR A 150 2.88 -13.54 -8.84
N TYR A 151 3.69 -12.78 -8.11
CA TYR A 151 4.25 -11.52 -8.59
C TYR A 151 5.36 -11.75 -9.63
N ALA A 152 6.26 -12.70 -9.40
CA ALA A 152 7.34 -13.03 -10.33
C ALA A 152 6.83 -13.46 -11.72
N SER A 153 5.67 -14.14 -11.76
CA SER A 153 5.03 -14.50 -13.04
C SER A 153 4.36 -13.32 -13.76
N ARG A 154 4.40 -12.10 -13.20
CA ARG A 154 3.73 -10.90 -13.73
C ARG A 154 4.65 -9.67 -13.71
N PRO A 155 5.80 -9.72 -14.40
CA PRO A 155 6.79 -8.63 -14.34
C PRO A 155 6.22 -7.28 -14.75
N GLU A 156 5.36 -7.23 -15.77
CA GLU A 156 4.70 -5.98 -16.20
C GLU A 156 3.78 -5.38 -15.12
N TYR A 157 3.16 -6.23 -14.30
CA TYR A 157 2.35 -5.75 -13.19
C TYR A 157 3.24 -5.13 -12.11
N VAL A 158 4.36 -5.79 -11.76
CA VAL A 158 5.34 -5.27 -10.81
C VAL A 158 5.91 -3.94 -11.31
N GLN A 159 6.29 -3.86 -12.59
CA GLN A 159 6.80 -2.63 -13.19
C GLN A 159 5.77 -1.49 -13.14
N ARG A 160 4.50 -1.76 -13.43
CA ARG A 160 3.45 -0.73 -13.33
C ARG A 160 3.23 -0.23 -11.90
N MET A 161 3.26 -1.10 -10.89
CA MET A 161 3.06 -0.67 -9.51
C MET A 161 4.28 0.09 -8.98
N THR A 162 5.52 -0.32 -9.31
CA THR A 162 6.73 0.41 -8.93
C THR A 162 6.84 1.76 -9.65
N GLY A 163 6.44 1.82 -10.93
CA GLY A 163 6.36 3.08 -11.67
C GLY A 163 5.37 4.09 -11.07
N ARG A 164 4.23 3.62 -10.49
CA ARG A 164 3.31 4.51 -9.77
C ARG A 164 3.89 5.00 -8.45
N ALA A 165 4.68 4.18 -7.78
CA ALA A 165 5.32 4.52 -6.52
C ALA A 165 6.31 5.68 -6.67
N ASN A 166 6.93 5.87 -7.83
CA ASN A 166 7.95 6.89 -8.09
C ASN A 166 7.52 8.29 -7.60
N ARG A 167 6.26 8.65 -7.74
CA ARG A 167 5.75 9.98 -7.33
C ARG A 167 5.59 10.16 -5.83
N TYR A 168 5.46 9.07 -5.07
CA TYR A 168 4.94 9.14 -3.70
C TYR A 168 5.80 8.40 -2.68
N LEU A 169 6.58 7.42 -3.13
CA LEU A 169 7.32 6.53 -2.23
C LEU A 169 8.29 7.30 -1.34
N TYR A 170 8.94 8.34 -1.85
CA TYR A 170 9.83 9.19 -1.06
C TYR A 170 9.10 9.75 0.16
N HIS A 171 7.93 10.37 -0.02
CA HIS A 171 7.16 10.96 1.08
C HIS A 171 6.66 9.91 2.08
N VAL A 172 6.32 8.72 1.59
CA VAL A 172 5.90 7.60 2.46
C VAL A 172 7.08 7.13 3.31
N VAL A 173 8.25 6.96 2.72
CA VAL A 173 9.48 6.53 3.42
C VAL A 173 9.91 7.57 4.45
N GLU A 174 9.95 8.86 4.09
CA GLU A 174 10.27 9.96 5.01
C GLU A 174 9.35 9.94 6.25
N GLU A 175 8.04 9.78 6.04
CA GLU A 175 7.09 9.78 7.15
C GLU A 175 7.25 8.54 8.05
N ILE A 176 7.58 7.37 7.48
CA ILE A 176 7.85 6.14 8.22
C ILE A 176 9.11 6.27 9.07
N GLU A 177 10.21 6.76 8.48
CA GLU A 177 11.49 6.93 9.18
C GLU A 177 11.38 7.98 10.29
N ARG A 178 10.72 9.10 10.03
CA ARG A 178 10.46 10.14 11.05
C ARG A 178 9.74 9.58 12.29
N ARG A 179 8.97 8.51 12.13
CA ARG A 179 8.23 7.84 13.20
C ARG A 179 8.99 6.64 13.80
N GLY A 180 10.16 6.30 13.27
CA GLY A 180 10.93 5.12 13.69
C GLY A 180 10.19 3.82 13.44
N MET A 181 9.39 3.73 12.35
CA MET A 181 8.60 2.56 12.00
C MET A 181 9.36 1.68 10.98
N PRO A 182 9.07 0.37 10.90
CA PRO A 182 9.67 -0.53 9.91
C PRO A 182 9.40 -0.06 8.48
N ALA A 183 10.44 -0.01 7.63
CA ALA A 183 10.32 0.46 6.25
C ALA A 183 9.46 -0.45 5.36
N GLU A 184 9.24 -1.70 5.76
CA GLU A 184 8.30 -2.59 5.08
C GLU A 184 6.89 -2.00 4.97
N LEU A 185 6.51 -1.11 5.89
CA LEU A 185 5.21 -0.45 5.87
C LEU A 185 5.04 0.46 4.64
N ALA A 186 6.15 0.93 4.03
CA ALA A 186 6.11 1.64 2.75
C ALA A 186 5.65 0.74 1.58
N LEU A 187 5.66 -0.55 1.78
CA LEU A 187 5.23 -1.54 0.78
C LEU A 187 3.72 -1.88 0.88
N LEU A 188 3.01 -1.43 1.93
CA LEU A 188 1.57 -1.67 2.07
C LEU A 188 0.75 -1.12 0.89
N PRO A 189 0.99 0.10 0.38
CA PRO A 189 0.27 0.60 -0.79
C PRO A 189 0.39 -0.28 -2.05
N PHE A 190 1.44 -1.11 -2.16
CA PHE A 190 1.56 -2.07 -3.27
C PHE A 190 0.49 -3.17 -3.18
N ILE A 191 0.24 -3.70 -1.98
CA ILE A 191 -0.73 -4.77 -1.78
C ILE A 191 -2.17 -4.26 -1.63
N GLU A 192 -2.34 -2.99 -1.26
CA GLU A 192 -3.65 -2.34 -1.10
C GLU A 192 -4.22 -1.83 -2.43
N SER A 193 -3.42 -1.12 -3.21
CA SER A 193 -3.92 -0.39 -4.39
C SER A 193 -2.97 -0.40 -5.59
N ALA A 194 -1.83 -1.12 -5.51
CA ALA A 194 -0.73 -0.98 -6.45
C ALA A 194 -0.29 0.50 -6.61
N PHE A 195 -0.22 1.25 -5.51
CA PHE A 195 0.08 2.68 -5.45
C PHE A 195 -0.84 3.57 -6.29
N ASN A 196 -2.11 3.19 -6.47
CA ASN A 196 -3.06 3.99 -7.22
C ASN A 196 -3.88 4.92 -6.30
N PRO A 197 -3.64 6.26 -6.32
CA PRO A 197 -4.38 7.19 -5.45
C PRO A 197 -5.88 7.25 -5.79
N GLN A 198 -6.27 6.86 -6.98
CA GLN A 198 -7.66 6.87 -7.44
C GLN A 198 -8.36 5.51 -7.25
N ALA A 199 -7.70 4.55 -6.59
CA ALA A 199 -8.28 3.23 -6.36
C ALA A 199 -9.52 3.34 -5.44
N ILE A 200 -10.58 2.64 -5.84
CA ILE A 200 -11.80 2.46 -5.04
C ILE A 200 -12.18 0.99 -5.10
N SER A 201 -12.29 0.34 -3.94
CA SER A 201 -12.75 -1.03 -3.84
C SER A 201 -14.29 -1.15 -3.93
N SER A 202 -14.79 -2.35 -4.15
CA SER A 202 -16.24 -2.65 -4.08
C SER A 202 -16.84 -2.31 -2.72
N ALA A 203 -16.06 -2.40 -1.65
CA ALA A 203 -16.44 -2.02 -0.28
C ALA A 203 -16.28 -0.51 0.00
N ARG A 204 -15.97 0.32 -1.04
CA ARG A 204 -15.74 1.77 -0.93
C ARG A 204 -14.47 2.17 -0.15
N ALA A 205 -13.53 1.27 0.05
CA ALA A 205 -12.20 1.68 0.47
C ALA A 205 -11.55 2.51 -0.64
N SER A 206 -10.75 3.53 -0.30
CA SER A 206 -10.25 4.52 -1.27
C SER A 206 -8.81 4.93 -1.00
N GLY A 207 -8.11 5.31 -2.09
CA GLY A 207 -6.74 5.82 -2.06
C GLY A 207 -5.67 4.75 -2.02
N ILE A 208 -4.40 5.16 -1.88
CA ILE A 208 -3.27 4.22 -1.86
C ILE A 208 -3.31 3.29 -0.65
N TRP A 209 -3.87 3.75 0.47
CA TRP A 209 -3.97 3.05 1.75
C TRP A 209 -5.30 2.32 1.97
N GLN A 210 -6.22 2.39 0.99
CA GLN A 210 -7.53 1.74 1.02
C GLN A 210 -8.34 2.00 2.31
N PHE A 211 -8.40 3.25 2.75
CA PHE A 211 -9.23 3.61 3.89
C PHE A 211 -10.71 3.38 3.64
N MET A 212 -11.34 2.65 4.55
CA MET A 212 -12.80 2.60 4.65
C MET A 212 -13.36 3.97 5.05
N PRO A 213 -14.57 4.36 4.59
CA PRO A 213 -15.13 5.67 4.91
C PRO A 213 -15.15 6.00 6.40
N ALA A 214 -15.58 5.08 7.25
CA ALA A 214 -15.66 5.28 8.69
C ALA A 214 -14.28 5.43 9.34
N THR A 215 -13.33 4.57 8.95
CA THR A 215 -11.95 4.62 9.44
C THR A 215 -11.26 5.91 9.01
N GLY A 216 -11.45 6.33 7.74
CA GLY A 216 -10.91 7.61 7.27
C GLY A 216 -11.41 8.79 8.08
N LYS A 217 -12.71 8.85 8.38
CA LYS A 217 -13.29 9.91 9.25
C LYS A 217 -12.73 9.88 10.66
N TYR A 218 -12.51 8.68 11.21
CA TYR A 218 -11.93 8.54 12.56
C TYR A 218 -10.50 9.09 12.64
N PHE A 219 -9.75 9.07 11.54
CA PHE A 219 -8.40 9.63 11.42
C PHE A 219 -8.39 11.00 10.70
N ASP A 220 -9.47 11.78 10.83
CA ASP A 220 -9.62 13.15 10.36
C ASP A 220 -9.42 13.34 8.84
N LEU A 221 -9.69 12.30 8.04
CA LEU A 221 -9.72 12.42 6.59
C LEU A 221 -11.09 12.96 6.14
N THR A 222 -11.11 14.19 5.67
CA THR A 222 -12.32 14.88 5.18
C THR A 222 -12.91 14.12 3.99
N GLN A 223 -14.22 13.88 4.04
CA GLN A 223 -14.97 13.20 2.99
C GLN A 223 -16.28 13.93 2.74
N ASN A 224 -16.38 14.64 1.63
CA ASN A 224 -17.57 15.32 1.17
C ASN A 224 -17.68 15.28 -0.36
N ILE A 225 -18.64 15.98 -0.95
CA ILE A 225 -18.87 15.99 -2.41
C ILE A 225 -17.75 16.67 -3.21
N PHE A 226 -16.92 17.49 -2.56
CA PHE A 226 -15.84 18.24 -3.20
C PHE A 226 -14.46 17.62 -2.92
N ARG A 227 -14.28 16.94 -1.78
CA ARG A 227 -12.99 16.47 -1.30
C ARG A 227 -13.11 15.11 -0.63
N ASP A 228 -12.22 14.21 -0.99
CA ASP A 228 -12.03 12.91 -0.34
C ASP A 228 -10.53 12.72 -0.04
N GLU A 229 -10.12 13.06 1.17
CA GLU A 229 -8.72 13.03 1.61
C GLU A 229 -8.15 11.63 1.77
N ARG A 230 -8.97 10.59 1.66
CA ARG A 230 -8.47 9.21 1.56
C ARG A 230 -7.64 9.02 0.29
N ARG A 231 -7.81 9.89 -0.73
CA ARG A 231 -7.05 9.93 -1.99
C ARG A 231 -5.89 10.91 -1.96
N ASP A 232 -5.85 11.79 -0.98
CA ASP A 232 -4.71 12.67 -0.72
C ASP A 232 -3.59 11.82 -0.13
N VAL A 233 -2.46 11.75 -0.85
CA VAL A 233 -1.37 10.85 -0.46
C VAL A 233 -0.73 11.28 0.85
N LEU A 234 -0.56 12.58 1.09
CA LEU A 234 0.07 13.08 2.31
C LEU A 234 -0.84 12.89 3.53
N ALA A 235 -2.11 13.32 3.39
CA ALA A 235 -3.09 13.20 4.48
C ALA A 235 -3.36 11.73 4.83
N SER A 236 -3.55 10.88 3.80
CA SER A 236 -3.84 9.46 4.02
C SER A 236 -2.62 8.68 4.51
N THR A 237 -1.39 9.05 4.14
CA THR A 237 -0.17 8.44 4.68
C THR A 237 -0.05 8.73 6.17
N ARG A 238 -0.21 10.02 6.59
CA ARG A 238 -0.24 10.37 8.02
C ARG A 238 -1.26 9.52 8.78
N ALA A 239 -2.49 9.49 8.30
CA ALA A 239 -3.58 8.75 8.94
C ALA A 239 -3.29 7.23 9.01
N ALA A 240 -2.73 6.63 7.95
CA ALA A 240 -2.41 5.21 7.93
C ALA A 240 -1.33 4.85 8.93
N LEU A 241 -0.28 5.66 9.03
CA LEU A 241 0.79 5.44 9.99
C LEU A 241 0.35 5.70 11.43
N ASP A 242 -0.53 6.69 11.68
CA ASP A 242 -1.16 6.89 12.99
C ASP A 242 -1.97 5.65 13.41
N TYR A 243 -2.73 5.08 12.46
CA TYR A 243 -3.51 3.87 12.72
C TYR A 243 -2.61 2.67 12.96
N LEU A 244 -1.60 2.43 12.13
CA LEU A 244 -0.63 1.34 12.31
C LEU A 244 0.13 1.43 13.62
N GLN A 245 0.58 2.64 14.03
CA GLN A 245 1.20 2.84 15.34
C GLN A 245 0.25 2.51 16.49
N ARG A 246 -1.02 2.94 16.40
CA ARG A 246 -2.04 2.61 17.38
C ARG A 246 -2.25 1.11 17.48
N LEU A 247 -2.35 0.41 16.34
CA LEU A 247 -2.52 -1.04 16.30
C LEU A 247 -1.31 -1.76 16.87
N HIS A 248 -0.10 -1.31 16.54
CA HIS A 248 1.12 -1.89 17.11
C HIS A 248 1.19 -1.68 18.64
N ARG A 249 0.85 -0.49 19.15
CA ARG A 249 0.76 -0.28 20.60
C ARG A 249 -0.28 -1.18 21.29
N MET A 250 -1.37 -1.51 20.59
CA MET A 250 -2.45 -2.35 21.11
C MET A 250 -2.06 -3.83 21.21
N PHE A 251 -1.34 -4.34 20.20
CA PHE A 251 -1.05 -5.76 20.10
C PHE A 251 0.39 -6.14 20.48
N GLY A 252 1.32 -5.18 20.50
CA GLY A 252 2.76 -5.41 20.76
C GLY A 252 3.47 -6.22 19.67
N ASP A 253 2.77 -6.53 18.57
CA ASP A 253 3.24 -7.39 17.48
C ASP A 253 2.83 -6.81 16.14
N TRP A 254 3.78 -6.70 15.21
CA TRP A 254 3.52 -6.12 13.89
C TRP A 254 2.64 -6.99 13.00
N HIS A 255 2.76 -8.33 13.08
CA HIS A 255 1.91 -9.21 12.26
C HIS A 255 0.45 -9.10 12.70
N LEU A 256 0.19 -9.03 14.01
CA LEU A 256 -1.15 -8.79 14.55
C LEU A 256 -1.66 -7.39 14.23
N ALA A 257 -0.78 -6.37 14.26
CA ALA A 257 -1.14 -5.01 13.87
C ALA A 257 -1.54 -4.94 12.38
N LEU A 258 -0.79 -5.59 11.50
CA LEU A 258 -1.09 -5.69 10.07
C LEU A 258 -2.39 -6.47 9.81
N ALA A 259 -2.60 -7.59 10.52
CA ALA A 259 -3.87 -8.31 10.46
C ALA A 259 -5.05 -7.43 10.91
N ALA A 260 -4.85 -6.62 11.95
CA ALA A 260 -5.87 -5.70 12.44
C ALA A 260 -6.12 -4.52 11.50
N TYR A 261 -5.11 -4.03 10.79
CA TYR A 261 -5.27 -3.03 9.74
C TYR A 261 -6.23 -3.51 8.64
N ASN A 262 -6.06 -4.76 8.19
CA ASN A 262 -6.90 -5.38 7.15
C ASN A 262 -8.29 -5.82 7.66
N TRP A 263 -8.37 -6.42 8.85
CA TRP A 263 -9.59 -7.07 9.35
C TRP A 263 -10.33 -6.27 10.42
N GLY A 264 -9.69 -5.27 11.00
CA GLY A 264 -10.17 -4.46 12.12
C GLY A 264 -9.73 -5.02 13.48
N GLU A 265 -9.33 -4.12 14.36
CA GLU A 265 -8.77 -4.44 15.69
C GLU A 265 -9.71 -5.29 16.55
N GLY A 266 -11.02 -5.00 16.52
CA GLY A 266 -12.00 -5.76 17.31
C GLY A 266 -12.12 -7.22 16.89
N ASN A 267 -11.90 -7.55 15.60
CA ASN A 267 -11.90 -8.92 15.11
C ASN A 267 -10.68 -9.68 15.61
N VAL A 268 -9.48 -9.07 15.51
CA VAL A 268 -8.24 -9.66 16.00
C VAL A 268 -8.30 -9.89 17.51
N GLN A 269 -8.77 -8.91 18.29
CA GLN A 269 -8.98 -9.08 19.75
C GLN A 269 -9.91 -10.26 20.07
N ARG A 270 -11.03 -10.41 19.34
CA ARG A 270 -11.93 -11.55 19.54
C ARG A 270 -11.29 -12.89 19.20
N ALA A 271 -10.45 -12.92 18.14
CA ALA A 271 -9.71 -14.13 17.77
C ALA A 271 -8.68 -14.51 18.84
N ILE A 272 -7.92 -13.54 19.32
CA ILE A 272 -6.97 -13.70 20.44
C ILE A 272 -7.69 -14.24 21.68
N ALA A 273 -8.79 -13.59 22.11
CA ALA A 273 -9.56 -14.01 23.28
C ALA A 273 -10.16 -15.43 23.12
N ARG A 274 -10.49 -15.83 21.91
CA ARG A 274 -10.95 -17.20 21.63
C ARG A 274 -9.83 -18.21 21.86
N ASN A 275 -8.65 -17.96 21.28
CA ASN A 275 -7.49 -18.84 21.44
C ASN A 275 -7.05 -18.92 22.90
N GLN A 276 -6.99 -17.79 23.63
CA GLN A 276 -6.68 -17.76 25.06
C GLN A 276 -7.59 -18.67 25.90
N ARG A 277 -8.92 -18.61 25.63
CA ARG A 277 -9.87 -19.50 26.35
C ARG A 277 -9.67 -20.98 26.04
N GLN A 278 -9.04 -21.29 24.92
CA GLN A 278 -8.76 -22.68 24.49
C GLN A 278 -7.34 -23.12 24.84
N GLY A 279 -6.52 -22.25 25.47
CA GLY A 279 -5.11 -22.53 25.75
C GLY A 279 -4.23 -22.62 24.49
N LEU A 280 -4.68 -22.01 23.37
CA LEU A 280 -3.96 -21.99 22.10
C LEU A 280 -3.06 -20.75 21.98
N PRO A 281 -1.99 -20.80 21.17
CA PRO A 281 -1.16 -19.63 20.86
C PRO A 281 -1.97 -18.49 20.25
N THR A 282 -1.51 -17.24 20.46
CA THR A 282 -2.22 -16.03 20.05
C THR A 282 -1.46 -15.22 19.02
N ASP A 283 -0.38 -15.77 18.46
CA ASP A 283 0.36 -15.19 17.35
C ASP A 283 -0.46 -15.19 16.05
N TYR A 284 -0.01 -14.42 15.06
CA TYR A 284 -0.68 -14.27 13.78
C TYR A 284 -1.00 -15.61 13.09
N LEU A 285 -0.04 -16.55 13.10
CA LEU A 285 -0.17 -17.84 12.40
C LEU A 285 -1.20 -18.76 13.06
N SER A 286 -1.40 -18.60 14.37
CA SER A 286 -2.28 -19.43 15.19
C SER A 286 -3.73 -18.93 15.22
N LEU A 287 -4.00 -17.69 14.79
CA LEU A 287 -5.36 -17.15 14.81
C LEU A 287 -6.20 -17.66 13.64
N SER A 288 -7.47 -18.02 13.94
CA SER A 288 -8.49 -18.24 12.91
C SER A 288 -9.01 -16.91 12.40
N MET A 289 -8.74 -16.61 11.14
CA MET A 289 -9.09 -15.37 10.46
C MET A 289 -9.58 -15.61 9.03
N PRO A 290 -10.25 -14.65 8.36
CA PRO A 290 -10.64 -14.76 6.97
C PRO A 290 -9.43 -15.01 6.05
N VAL A 291 -9.69 -15.71 4.94
CA VAL A 291 -8.65 -16.02 3.94
C VAL A 291 -7.91 -14.77 3.46
N GLU A 292 -8.63 -13.68 3.23
CA GLU A 292 -8.03 -12.40 2.83
C GLU A 292 -6.98 -11.93 3.84
N THR A 293 -7.35 -11.89 5.13
CA THR A 293 -6.46 -11.47 6.22
C THR A 293 -5.30 -12.44 6.41
N ARG A 294 -5.57 -13.76 6.27
CA ARG A 294 -4.55 -14.80 6.34
C ARG A 294 -3.49 -14.69 5.23
N HIS A 295 -3.83 -14.11 4.09
CA HIS A 295 -2.92 -13.84 2.99
C HIS A 295 -2.28 -12.44 3.05
N TYR A 296 -2.77 -11.53 3.91
CA TYR A 296 -2.36 -10.12 3.90
C TYR A 296 -0.89 -9.92 4.26
N VAL A 297 -0.47 -10.45 5.40
CA VAL A 297 0.93 -10.36 5.85
C VAL A 297 1.87 -11.11 4.91
N PRO A 298 1.58 -12.36 4.49
CA PRO A 298 2.39 -13.05 3.47
C PRO A 298 2.53 -12.30 2.15
N LYS A 299 1.51 -11.57 1.69
CA LYS A 299 1.63 -10.70 0.50
C LYS A 299 2.65 -9.58 0.71
N LEU A 300 2.63 -8.95 1.88
CA LEU A 300 3.60 -7.91 2.22
C LEU A 300 5.03 -8.47 2.20
N TYR A 301 5.22 -9.64 2.81
CA TYR A 301 6.54 -10.31 2.82
C TYR A 301 7.00 -10.72 1.43
N ALA A 302 6.10 -11.16 0.57
CA ALA A 302 6.43 -11.43 -0.82
C ALA A 302 6.92 -10.16 -1.54
N VAL A 303 6.20 -9.04 -1.41
CA VAL A 303 6.64 -7.75 -2.00
C VAL A 303 7.97 -7.31 -1.39
N ARG A 304 8.17 -7.48 -0.08
CA ARG A 304 9.46 -7.23 0.58
C ARG A 304 10.59 -8.01 -0.06
N GLN A 305 10.41 -9.31 -0.34
CA GLN A 305 11.43 -10.14 -0.99
C GLN A 305 11.71 -9.70 -2.42
N LEU A 306 10.68 -9.37 -3.19
CA LEU A 306 10.85 -8.83 -4.54
C LEU A 306 11.63 -7.51 -4.55
N VAL A 307 11.43 -6.66 -3.54
CA VAL A 307 12.18 -5.41 -3.38
C VAL A 307 13.59 -5.69 -2.86
N ALA A 308 13.78 -6.67 -1.97
CA ALA A 308 15.08 -7.03 -1.41
C ALA A 308 16.03 -7.60 -2.46
N GLN A 309 15.53 -8.49 -3.32
CA GLN A 309 16.33 -9.27 -4.27
C GLN A 309 15.60 -9.42 -5.62
N PRO A 310 15.32 -8.35 -6.35
CA PRO A 310 14.52 -8.39 -7.57
C PRO A 310 15.11 -9.32 -8.64
N GLU A 311 16.43 -9.40 -8.72
CA GLU A 311 17.13 -10.24 -9.69
C GLU A 311 16.86 -11.74 -9.49
N ALA A 312 16.65 -12.19 -8.23
CA ALA A 312 16.30 -13.56 -7.90
C ALA A 312 14.95 -14.00 -8.51
N TYR A 313 14.12 -13.02 -8.86
CA TYR A 313 12.80 -13.22 -9.47
C TYR A 313 12.74 -12.78 -10.93
N ASN A 314 13.89 -12.52 -11.57
CA ASN A 314 14.01 -11.95 -12.92
C ASN A 314 13.18 -10.66 -13.08
N LEU A 315 13.16 -9.82 -12.06
CA LEU A 315 12.45 -8.55 -12.04
C LEU A 315 13.43 -7.38 -12.11
N THR A 316 12.99 -6.29 -12.75
CA THR A 316 13.65 -4.99 -12.70
C THR A 316 12.67 -4.01 -12.08
N LEU A 317 13.05 -3.43 -10.95
CA LEU A 317 12.25 -2.38 -10.33
C LEU A 317 12.46 -1.06 -11.09
N THR A 318 11.39 -0.30 -11.26
CA THR A 318 11.53 1.07 -11.76
C THR A 318 12.35 1.87 -10.76
N PRO A 319 13.47 2.50 -11.16
CA PRO A 319 14.24 3.34 -10.26
C PRO A 319 13.38 4.47 -9.67
N VAL A 320 13.59 4.78 -8.41
CA VAL A 320 12.91 5.85 -7.69
C VAL A 320 13.95 6.75 -7.08
N ASP A 321 13.92 8.03 -7.44
CA ASP A 321 14.86 9.01 -6.94
C ASP A 321 14.69 9.24 -5.43
N ASN A 322 15.81 9.39 -4.72
CA ASN A 322 15.80 9.65 -3.28
C ASN A 322 15.62 11.15 -2.98
N HIS A 323 14.63 11.76 -3.61
CA HIS A 323 14.21 13.13 -3.35
C HIS A 323 12.71 13.28 -3.60
N PRO A 324 12.05 14.32 -3.07
CA PRO A 324 10.62 14.51 -3.28
C PRO A 324 10.30 14.77 -4.75
N TYR A 325 9.32 14.07 -5.27
CA TYR A 325 8.81 14.28 -6.62
C TYR A 325 8.06 15.62 -6.77
N PHE A 326 7.50 16.12 -5.69
CA PHE A 326 6.78 17.39 -5.61
C PHE A 326 7.11 18.11 -4.31
N VAL A 327 6.93 19.41 -4.31
CA VAL A 327 7.14 20.28 -3.16
C VAL A 327 5.85 21.02 -2.82
N SER A 328 5.70 21.41 -1.55
CA SER A 328 4.60 22.25 -1.10
C SER A 328 4.93 23.70 -1.33
N VAL A 329 4.06 24.41 -2.05
CA VAL A 329 4.20 25.86 -2.24
C VAL A 329 3.06 26.55 -1.50
N PRO A 330 3.35 27.35 -0.43
CA PRO A 330 2.32 28.07 0.28
C PRO A 330 1.75 29.20 -0.59
N ILE A 331 0.42 29.22 -0.75
CA ILE A 331 -0.29 30.28 -1.46
C ILE A 331 -0.86 31.23 -0.39
N GLN A 332 -0.46 32.53 -0.46
CA GLN A 332 -0.84 33.52 0.55
C GLN A 332 -2.21 34.18 0.28
N ARG A 333 -2.83 33.91 -0.86
CA ARG A 333 -4.14 34.46 -1.28
C ARG A 333 -4.84 33.51 -2.24
N ASP A 334 -6.13 33.65 -2.37
CA ASP A 334 -6.92 32.88 -3.33
C ASP A 334 -6.35 33.05 -4.75
N MET A 335 -6.26 31.94 -5.48
CA MET A 335 -5.72 31.88 -6.83
C MET A 335 -6.63 31.00 -7.70
N ASP A 336 -6.80 31.39 -8.94
CA ASP A 336 -7.48 30.59 -9.95
C ASP A 336 -6.71 29.28 -10.21
N VAL A 337 -7.44 28.16 -10.28
CA VAL A 337 -6.83 26.82 -10.43
C VAL A 337 -6.04 26.68 -11.74
N SER A 338 -6.53 27.30 -12.82
CA SER A 338 -5.85 27.25 -14.12
C SER A 338 -4.56 28.06 -14.09
N LEU A 339 -4.56 29.20 -13.37
CA LEU A 339 -3.35 29.98 -13.13
C LEU A 339 -2.34 29.22 -12.30
N ALA A 340 -2.79 28.59 -11.20
CA ALA A 340 -1.93 27.76 -10.35
C ALA A 340 -1.30 26.59 -11.14
N ALA A 341 -2.10 25.92 -11.98
CA ALA A 341 -1.62 24.82 -12.82
C ALA A 341 -0.53 25.30 -13.81
N ARG A 342 -0.75 26.42 -14.50
CA ARG A 342 0.26 26.99 -15.40
C ARG A 342 1.55 27.40 -14.68
N LEU A 343 1.44 28.02 -13.51
CA LEU A 343 2.62 28.37 -12.70
C LEU A 343 3.38 27.15 -12.20
N ALA A 344 2.69 26.04 -11.99
CA ALA A 344 3.29 24.76 -11.60
C ALA A 344 3.80 23.94 -12.81
N GLY A 345 3.66 24.43 -14.05
CA GLY A 345 4.03 23.69 -15.25
C GLY A 345 3.13 22.48 -15.53
N LEU A 346 1.88 22.50 -15.02
CA LEU A 346 0.88 21.45 -15.23
C LEU A 346 -0.11 21.91 -16.31
N GLU A 347 -0.36 21.08 -17.34
CA GLU A 347 -1.38 21.30 -18.37
C GLU A 347 -2.81 20.90 -17.93
#